data_c6704c0fe67096c990080813b8b38a03
#
_entry.id   c6704c0fe67096c990080813b8b38a03
#
_cell.length_a   1.000
_cell.length_b   1.000
_cell.length_c   1.000
_cell.angle_alpha   90.00
_cell.angle_beta   90.00
_cell.angle_gamma   90.00
#
_symmetry.space_group_name_H-M   'P 1'
#
loop_
_entity.id
_entity.type
_entity.pdbx_description
1 polymer ?
#
loop_
_entity_poly.entity_id
_entity_poly.type
_entity_poly.pdbx_seq_one_letter_code
_entity_poly.pdbx_strand_id
1 'polypeptide(L)'
;MAKKTISRLSVLAVLIVFLAACSKTSEYTNVIPADASVVASINLKSLASKAGLDDKENEAAKQKVLEALKSGMNAATFQQLEKVMNNPSESGIDVEAPVYVFTSPSFPYSTAVAKIKSEDDLHASLEIMVKEQICQPINEAAGYSFTTMNGGLVAFNNSAVMLISVKGTSQIEKAKEGITNLLKQTADNSIAKSG
;
A
#
# COMPACT_ATOMS: atom_id res chain seq x y z
N MET A 1 -33.85 37.92 30.00
CA MET A 1 -32.76 36.99 30.44
C MET A 1 -32.71 35.73 29.56
N ALA A 2 -32.29 35.87 28.30
CA ALA A 2 -32.32 34.72 27.34
C ALA A 2 -31.03 34.58 26.51
N LYS A 3 -29.87 35.01 27.05
CA LYS A 3 -28.60 35.01 26.29
C LYS A 3 -27.55 33.96 26.70
N LYS A 4 -27.80 33.09 27.69
CA LYS A 4 -26.79 32.16 28.21
C LYS A 4 -27.00 30.69 27.83
N THR A 5 -28.14 30.32 27.28
CA THR A 5 -28.47 28.90 26.98
C THR A 5 -27.98 28.45 25.61
N ILE A 6 -27.82 29.36 24.65
CA ILE A 6 -27.40 29.07 23.28
C ILE A 6 -25.92 28.66 23.19
N SER A 7 -25.06 29.21 24.08
CA SER A 7 -23.63 28.94 24.09
C SER A 7 -23.24 27.50 24.49
N ARG A 8 -24.05 26.83 25.34
CA ARG A 8 -23.71 25.48 25.82
C ARG A 8 -24.10 24.39 24.81
N LEU A 9 -25.19 24.60 24.07
CA LEU A 9 -25.61 23.68 23.02
C LEU A 9 -24.67 23.72 21.81
N SER A 10 -24.17 24.92 21.46
CA SER A 10 -23.22 25.11 20.34
C SER A 10 -21.85 24.48 20.64
N VAL A 11 -21.38 24.54 21.89
CA VAL A 11 -20.10 23.91 22.31
C VAL A 11 -20.23 22.39 22.30
N LEU A 12 -21.38 21.85 22.72
CA LEU A 12 -21.63 20.40 22.71
C LEU A 12 -21.72 19.86 21.28
N ALA A 13 -22.35 20.59 20.34
CA ALA A 13 -22.43 20.22 18.93
C ALA A 13 -21.07 20.24 18.23
N VAL A 14 -20.21 21.22 18.55
CA VAL A 14 -18.84 21.30 18.03
C VAL A 14 -17.97 20.14 18.58
N LEU A 15 -18.14 19.78 19.85
CA LEU A 15 -17.40 18.65 20.46
C LEU A 15 -17.78 17.30 19.83
N ILE A 16 -19.04 17.09 19.47
CA ILE A 16 -19.52 15.86 18.80
C ILE A 16 -18.95 15.76 17.39
N VAL A 17 -18.79 16.86 16.67
CA VAL A 17 -18.18 16.89 15.32
C VAL A 17 -16.69 16.53 15.37
N PHE A 18 -15.97 16.92 16.44
CA PHE A 18 -14.56 16.54 16.61
C PHE A 18 -14.37 15.06 16.99
N LEU A 19 -15.33 14.43 17.66
CA LEU A 19 -15.27 13.01 18.01
C LEU A 19 -15.59 12.10 16.81
N ALA A 20 -16.33 12.58 15.81
CA ALA A 20 -16.59 11.85 14.56
C ALA A 20 -15.42 11.92 13.57
N ALA A 21 -14.43 12.78 13.78
CA ALA A 21 -13.24 12.90 12.92
C ALA A 21 -12.11 11.91 13.28
N CYS A 22 -12.26 11.09 14.33
CA CYS A 22 -11.19 10.29 14.91
C CYS A 22 -11.26 8.78 14.64
N SER A 23 -11.97 8.30 13.60
CA SER A 23 -11.83 6.89 13.19
C SER A 23 -12.11 6.67 11.72
N LYS A 24 -11.39 7.36 10.83
CA LYS A 24 -11.14 6.77 9.51
C LYS A 24 -9.95 5.85 9.63
N THR A 25 -10.18 4.67 10.20
CA THR A 25 -9.30 3.53 9.92
C THR A 25 -9.17 3.48 8.41
N SER A 26 -7.96 3.52 7.93
CA SER A 26 -7.70 3.60 6.50
C SER A 26 -8.32 2.38 5.82
N GLU A 27 -9.17 2.58 4.81
CA GLU A 27 -9.89 1.50 4.11
C GLU A 27 -8.95 0.37 3.64
N TYR A 28 -7.67 0.67 3.34
CA TYR A 28 -6.69 -0.34 2.93
C TYR A 28 -6.39 -1.39 4.01
N THR A 29 -6.58 -1.10 5.29
CA THR A 29 -6.41 -2.08 6.36
C THR A 29 -7.57 -3.06 6.49
N ASN A 30 -8.70 -2.76 5.83
CA ASN A 30 -9.83 -3.67 5.81
C ASN A 30 -9.52 -4.99 5.09
N VAL A 31 -8.51 -5.05 4.23
CA VAL A 31 -8.08 -6.30 3.59
C VAL A 31 -7.37 -7.26 4.54
N ILE A 32 -7.02 -6.83 5.76
CA ILE A 32 -6.40 -7.69 6.76
C ILE A 32 -7.50 -8.39 7.55
N PRO A 33 -7.64 -9.73 7.45
CA PRO A 33 -8.72 -10.46 8.11
C PRO A 33 -8.70 -10.33 9.64
N ALA A 34 -9.87 -10.35 10.26
CA ALA A 34 -10.00 -10.34 11.73
C ALA A 34 -9.37 -11.58 12.39
N ASP A 35 -9.25 -12.69 11.65
CA ASP A 35 -8.60 -13.93 12.09
C ASP A 35 -7.10 -13.96 11.80
N ALA A 36 -6.48 -12.84 11.46
CA ALA A 36 -5.04 -12.77 11.21
C ALA A 36 -4.26 -13.27 12.45
N SER A 37 -3.43 -14.29 12.24
CA SER A 37 -2.63 -14.92 13.32
C SER A 37 -1.38 -14.11 13.64
N VAL A 38 -0.85 -13.38 12.64
CA VAL A 38 0.30 -12.48 12.77
C VAL A 38 -0.01 -11.22 11.99
N VAL A 39 0.23 -10.08 12.60
CA VAL A 39 0.19 -8.76 11.93
C VAL A 39 1.40 -7.97 12.42
N ALA A 40 2.21 -7.49 11.49
CA ALA A 40 3.31 -6.59 11.76
C ALA A 40 3.17 -5.32 10.93
N SER A 41 3.50 -4.15 11.48
CA SER A 41 3.50 -2.89 10.78
C SER A 41 4.92 -2.38 10.55
N ILE A 42 5.18 -1.83 9.38
CA ILE A 42 6.45 -1.26 8.96
C ILE A 42 6.22 0.18 8.54
N ASN A 43 6.85 1.12 9.22
CA ASN A 43 6.85 2.53 8.81
C ASN A 43 8.02 2.75 7.83
N LEU A 44 7.69 2.89 6.54
CA LEU A 44 8.69 3.04 5.48
C LEU A 44 9.53 4.30 5.63
N LYS A 45 8.94 5.42 6.00
CA LYS A 45 9.64 6.69 6.23
C LYS A 45 10.64 6.57 7.38
N SER A 46 10.22 5.99 8.51
CA SER A 46 11.10 5.75 9.64
C SER A 46 12.23 4.78 9.29
N LEU A 47 11.96 3.77 8.48
CA LEU A 47 12.98 2.83 8.01
C LEU A 47 13.99 3.52 7.08
N ALA A 48 13.51 4.31 6.12
CA ALA A 48 14.35 5.09 5.21
C ALA A 48 15.26 6.07 5.97
N SER A 49 14.69 6.81 6.92
CA SER A 49 15.45 7.74 7.76
C SER A 49 16.52 7.04 8.59
N LYS A 50 16.17 5.91 9.25
CA LYS A 50 17.15 5.12 10.01
C LYS A 50 18.23 4.48 9.15
N ALA A 51 17.94 4.21 7.88
CA ALA A 51 18.91 3.74 6.90
C ALA A 51 19.77 4.88 6.30
N GLY A 52 19.51 6.14 6.72
CA GLY A 52 20.22 7.31 6.22
C GLY A 52 19.89 7.67 4.77
N LEU A 53 18.78 7.16 4.23
CA LEU A 53 18.37 7.45 2.84
C LEU A 53 17.89 8.89 2.64
N ASP A 54 17.53 9.58 3.73
CA ASP A 54 17.13 10.98 3.75
C ASP A 54 18.32 11.94 3.96
N ASP A 55 19.51 11.41 4.26
CA ASP A 55 20.69 12.20 4.55
C ASP A 55 21.34 12.73 3.26
N LYS A 56 21.67 14.02 3.25
CA LYS A 56 22.39 14.67 2.13
C LYS A 56 23.74 14.01 1.83
N GLU A 57 24.36 13.38 2.83
CA GLU A 57 25.61 12.65 2.66
C GLU A 57 25.46 11.39 1.79
N ASN A 58 24.26 10.81 1.73
CA ASN A 58 23.95 9.65 0.90
C ASN A 58 23.52 9.99 -0.53
N GLU A 59 23.33 11.27 -0.86
CA GLU A 59 22.96 11.69 -2.21
C GLU A 59 24.00 11.25 -3.26
N ALA A 60 25.29 11.32 -2.92
CA ALA A 60 26.36 10.83 -3.79
C ALA A 60 26.31 9.31 -4.02
N ALA A 61 25.90 8.53 -3.01
CA ALA A 61 25.72 7.09 -3.16
C ALA A 61 24.50 6.76 -4.04
N LYS A 62 23.41 7.49 -3.84
CA LYS A 62 22.17 7.39 -4.65
C LYS A 62 22.44 7.70 -6.12
N GLN A 63 23.19 8.77 -6.42
CA GLN A 63 23.57 9.14 -7.78
C GLN A 63 24.44 8.05 -8.44
N LYS A 64 25.40 7.45 -7.72
CA LYS A 64 26.20 6.34 -8.25
C LYS A 64 25.34 5.11 -8.59
N VAL A 65 24.34 4.80 -7.76
CA VAL A 65 23.40 3.71 -8.04
C VAL A 65 22.58 4.02 -9.29
N LEU A 66 22.05 5.25 -9.43
CA LEU A 66 21.32 5.69 -10.60
C LEU A 66 22.17 5.63 -11.87
N GLU A 67 23.42 6.11 -11.83
CA GLU A 67 24.36 6.03 -12.96
C GLU A 67 24.65 4.57 -13.37
N ALA A 68 24.82 3.67 -12.40
CA ALA A 68 25.05 2.25 -12.69
C ALA A 68 23.82 1.60 -13.37
N LEU A 69 22.60 1.96 -12.95
CA LEU A 69 21.37 1.43 -13.52
C LEU A 69 21.03 2.01 -14.91
N LYS A 70 21.46 3.25 -15.18
CA LYS A 70 21.20 3.96 -16.45
C LYS A 70 21.70 3.19 -17.67
N SER A 71 22.83 2.50 -17.57
CA SER A 71 23.42 1.75 -18.68
C SER A 71 22.66 0.45 -19.03
N GLY A 72 21.85 -0.06 -18.11
CA GLY A 72 21.09 -1.31 -18.29
C GLY A 72 19.60 -1.12 -18.60
N MET A 73 19.11 0.13 -18.66
CA MET A 73 17.68 0.45 -18.79
C MET A 73 17.42 1.34 -20.00
N ASN A 74 16.18 1.26 -20.54
CA ASN A 74 15.76 2.27 -21.52
C ASN A 74 15.50 3.63 -20.84
N ALA A 75 15.52 4.71 -21.61
CA ALA A 75 15.43 6.08 -21.10
C ALA A 75 14.14 6.34 -20.28
N ALA A 76 12.99 5.81 -20.72
CA ALA A 76 11.71 6.03 -20.03
C ALA A 76 11.67 5.32 -18.69
N THR A 77 12.15 4.06 -18.63
CA THR A 77 12.30 3.29 -17.37
C THR A 77 13.21 3.99 -16.39
N PHE A 78 14.37 4.48 -16.88
CA PHE A 78 15.32 5.19 -16.04
C PHE A 78 14.71 6.47 -15.44
N GLN A 79 14.02 7.28 -16.25
CA GLN A 79 13.36 8.50 -15.79
C GLN A 79 12.33 8.24 -14.68
N GLN A 80 11.54 7.17 -14.80
CA GLN A 80 10.57 6.82 -13.77
C GLN A 80 11.26 6.30 -12.49
N LEU A 81 12.28 5.48 -12.63
CA LEU A 81 13.07 5.02 -11.48
C LEU A 81 13.70 6.21 -10.74
N GLU A 82 14.27 7.15 -11.48
CA GLU A 82 14.83 8.38 -10.92
C GLU A 82 13.77 9.21 -10.17
N LYS A 83 12.56 9.35 -10.74
CA LYS A 83 11.42 10.00 -10.08
C LYS A 83 11.09 9.32 -8.75
N VAL A 84 10.88 8.00 -8.75
CA VAL A 84 10.54 7.23 -7.54
C VAL A 84 11.66 7.27 -6.51
N MET A 85 12.93 7.21 -6.92
CA MET A 85 14.07 7.31 -6.00
C MET A 85 14.20 8.71 -5.38
N ASN A 86 13.86 9.76 -6.11
CA ASN A 86 13.87 11.14 -5.62
C ASN A 86 12.63 11.48 -4.80
N ASN A 87 11.50 10.90 -5.17
CA ASN A 87 10.24 11.04 -4.46
C ASN A 87 9.49 9.70 -4.42
N PRO A 88 9.66 8.89 -3.36
CA PRO A 88 9.02 7.57 -3.26
C PRO A 88 7.49 7.59 -3.40
N SER A 89 6.85 8.73 -3.16
CA SER A 89 5.40 8.89 -3.39
C SER A 89 4.99 8.81 -4.87
N GLU A 90 5.93 9.00 -5.79
CA GLU A 90 5.73 8.83 -7.25
C GLU A 90 5.60 7.35 -7.67
N SER A 91 5.82 6.42 -6.73
CA SER A 91 5.51 4.99 -6.95
C SER A 91 4.02 4.68 -6.96
N GLY A 92 3.17 5.63 -6.57
CA GLY A 92 1.75 5.45 -6.34
C GLY A 92 1.40 4.90 -4.96
N ILE A 93 2.40 4.57 -4.11
CA ILE A 93 2.22 4.09 -2.75
C ILE A 93 2.27 5.27 -1.76
N ASP A 94 1.39 5.27 -0.77
CA ASP A 94 1.43 6.23 0.34
C ASP A 94 2.51 5.82 1.35
N VAL A 95 3.71 6.36 1.19
CA VAL A 95 4.87 6.03 2.05
C VAL A 95 4.77 6.60 3.47
N GLU A 96 3.81 7.50 3.73
CA GLU A 96 3.52 8.01 5.08
C GLU A 96 2.64 7.04 5.87
N ALA A 97 1.86 6.21 5.16
CA ALA A 97 1.05 5.16 5.78
C ALA A 97 1.92 3.92 6.07
N PRO A 98 1.69 3.21 7.18
CA PRO A 98 2.41 1.96 7.45
C PRO A 98 2.06 0.87 6.43
N VAL A 99 3.07 0.08 6.07
CA VAL A 99 2.88 -1.20 5.38
C VAL A 99 2.61 -2.26 6.44
N TYR A 100 1.59 -3.08 6.24
CA TYR A 100 1.31 -4.22 7.11
C TYR A 100 1.71 -5.52 6.44
N VAL A 101 2.31 -6.41 7.21
CA VAL A 101 2.56 -7.80 6.79
C VAL A 101 1.73 -8.70 7.67
N PHE A 102 0.97 -9.61 7.07
CA PHE A 102 0.10 -10.51 7.81
C PHE A 102 0.08 -11.93 7.25
N THR A 103 -0.35 -12.85 8.10
CA THR A 103 -0.79 -14.21 7.75
C THR A 103 -2.11 -14.51 8.45
N SER A 104 -2.99 -15.28 7.81
CA SER A 104 -4.31 -15.60 8.35
C SER A 104 -4.70 -17.02 7.97
N PRO A 105 -5.43 -17.78 8.82
CA PRO A 105 -6.01 -19.07 8.45
C PRO A 105 -6.97 -18.99 7.27
N SER A 106 -7.75 -17.92 7.16
CA SER A 106 -8.69 -17.72 6.04
C SER A 106 -7.99 -17.35 4.72
N PHE A 107 -6.73 -16.84 4.79
CA PHE A 107 -5.89 -16.54 3.64
C PHE A 107 -4.43 -16.95 3.92
N PRO A 108 -4.06 -18.23 3.71
CA PRO A 108 -2.81 -18.81 4.21
C PRO A 108 -1.58 -18.45 3.36
N TYR A 109 -1.49 -17.19 2.94
CA TYR A 109 -0.35 -16.65 2.22
C TYR A 109 0.24 -15.46 3.00
N SER A 110 1.57 -15.41 3.12
CA SER A 110 2.22 -14.22 3.64
C SER A 110 1.93 -13.05 2.69
N THR A 111 1.32 -12.01 3.22
CA THR A 111 0.83 -10.88 2.44
C THR A 111 1.34 -9.58 3.05
N ALA A 112 1.96 -8.75 2.23
CA ALA A 112 2.20 -7.35 2.56
C ALA A 112 1.12 -6.48 1.92
N VAL A 113 0.60 -5.50 2.65
CA VAL A 113 -0.38 -4.54 2.15
C VAL A 113 0.09 -3.12 2.41
N ALA A 114 0.00 -2.28 1.39
CA ALA A 114 0.28 -0.86 1.47
C ALA A 114 -0.92 -0.04 0.98
N LYS A 115 -1.02 1.19 1.48
CA LYS A 115 -2.02 2.15 1.02
C LYS A 115 -1.60 2.74 -0.32
N ILE A 116 -2.55 2.84 -1.24
CA ILE A 116 -2.37 3.54 -2.51
C ILE A 116 -2.62 5.03 -2.29
N LYS A 117 -1.74 5.86 -2.84
CA LYS A 117 -1.86 7.31 -2.95
C LYS A 117 -2.40 7.73 -4.31
N SER A 118 -1.93 7.07 -5.37
CA SER A 118 -2.31 7.29 -6.76
C SER A 118 -2.30 5.95 -7.50
N GLU A 119 -3.45 5.54 -7.99
CA GLU A 119 -3.58 4.29 -8.77
C GLU A 119 -2.88 4.41 -10.11
N ASP A 120 -2.97 5.58 -10.76
CA ASP A 120 -2.32 5.83 -12.05
C ASP A 120 -0.78 5.75 -11.95
N ASP A 121 -0.19 6.32 -10.87
CA ASP A 121 1.26 6.26 -10.66
C ASP A 121 1.70 4.83 -10.32
N LEU A 122 0.91 4.08 -9.55
CA LEU A 122 1.18 2.67 -9.28
C LEU A 122 1.13 1.84 -10.56
N HIS A 123 0.11 2.04 -11.38
CA HIS A 123 -0.03 1.37 -12.67
C HIS A 123 1.17 1.68 -13.57
N ALA A 124 1.56 2.96 -13.70
CA ALA A 124 2.74 3.37 -14.47
C ALA A 124 4.03 2.73 -13.96
N SER A 125 4.19 2.63 -12.64
CA SER A 125 5.34 1.97 -12.01
C SER A 125 5.37 0.47 -12.32
N LEU A 126 4.23 -0.21 -12.25
CA LEU A 126 4.12 -1.64 -12.59
C LEU A 126 4.34 -1.90 -14.09
N GLU A 127 3.84 -1.03 -14.97
CA GLU A 127 4.08 -1.11 -16.43
C GLU A 127 5.57 -1.07 -16.77
N ILE A 128 6.36 -0.31 -16.02
CA ILE A 128 7.82 -0.30 -16.17
C ILE A 128 8.41 -1.65 -15.77
N MET A 129 7.96 -2.22 -14.66
CA MET A 129 8.39 -3.54 -14.23
C MET A 129 8.02 -4.63 -15.25
N VAL A 130 6.89 -4.48 -15.95
CA VAL A 130 6.48 -5.34 -17.07
C VAL A 130 7.45 -5.19 -18.25
N LYS A 131 7.78 -3.96 -18.65
CA LYS A 131 8.73 -3.68 -19.75
C LYS A 131 10.12 -4.23 -19.47
N GLU A 132 10.56 -4.19 -18.22
CA GLU A 132 11.84 -4.77 -17.76
C GLU A 132 11.75 -6.28 -17.47
N GLN A 133 10.62 -6.92 -17.77
CA GLN A 133 10.38 -8.36 -17.59
C GLN A 133 10.50 -8.85 -16.12
N ILE A 134 10.34 -7.93 -15.16
CA ILE A 134 10.29 -8.24 -13.72
C ILE A 134 8.91 -8.79 -13.37
N CYS A 135 7.86 -8.21 -13.98
CA CYS A 135 6.47 -8.63 -13.84
C CYS A 135 5.90 -9.13 -15.16
N GLN A 136 4.87 -9.96 -15.08
CA GLN A 136 4.03 -10.29 -16.23
C GLN A 136 3.10 -9.12 -16.57
N PRO A 137 2.46 -9.10 -17.75
CA PRO A 137 1.46 -8.07 -18.07
C PRO A 137 0.40 -7.93 -16.99
N ILE A 138 -0.03 -6.69 -16.76
CA ILE A 138 -1.12 -6.40 -15.82
C ILE A 138 -2.43 -6.95 -16.41
N ASN A 139 -3.19 -7.64 -15.59
CA ASN A 139 -4.50 -8.20 -15.93
C ASN A 139 -5.56 -7.64 -14.99
N GLU A 140 -6.79 -7.58 -15.47
CA GLU A 140 -7.94 -7.17 -14.69
C GLU A 140 -8.75 -8.38 -14.19
N ALA A 141 -9.29 -8.26 -13.01
CA ALA A 141 -10.23 -9.17 -12.40
C ALA A 141 -11.44 -8.39 -11.86
N ALA A 142 -12.44 -9.08 -11.32
CA ALA A 142 -13.63 -8.43 -10.80
C ALA A 142 -13.32 -7.54 -9.57
N GLY A 143 -13.07 -6.24 -9.82
CA GLY A 143 -12.85 -5.23 -8.81
C GLY A 143 -11.40 -5.00 -8.39
N TYR A 144 -10.43 -5.57 -9.10
CA TYR A 144 -9.00 -5.31 -8.87
C TYR A 144 -8.17 -5.63 -10.11
N SER A 145 -6.97 -5.08 -10.17
CA SER A 145 -5.95 -5.42 -11.16
C SER A 145 -4.85 -6.28 -10.50
N PHE A 146 -4.18 -7.11 -11.30
CA PHE A 146 -3.10 -7.94 -10.79
C PHE A 146 -2.00 -8.19 -11.82
N THR A 147 -0.82 -8.44 -11.30
CA THR A 147 0.31 -8.98 -12.08
C THR A 147 1.05 -10.02 -11.25
N THR A 148 1.83 -10.87 -11.91
CA THR A 148 2.69 -11.85 -11.24
C THR A 148 4.15 -11.54 -11.46
N MET A 149 4.95 -11.85 -10.45
CA MET A 149 6.41 -11.78 -10.49
C MET A 149 6.99 -13.09 -9.93
N ASN A 150 8.29 -13.29 -10.04
CA ASN A 150 8.91 -14.51 -9.53
C ASN A 150 8.66 -14.67 -8.01
N GLY A 151 7.87 -15.66 -7.65
CA GLY A 151 7.50 -15.95 -6.25
C GLY A 151 6.45 -15.02 -5.63
N GLY A 152 5.77 -14.18 -6.43
CA GLY A 152 4.79 -13.21 -5.93
C GLY A 152 3.62 -12.97 -6.88
N LEU A 153 2.51 -12.57 -6.28
CA LEU A 153 1.32 -12.02 -6.94
C LEU A 153 1.09 -10.63 -6.37
N VAL A 154 1.07 -9.62 -7.21
CA VAL A 154 0.69 -8.25 -6.86
C VAL A 154 -0.76 -8.06 -7.27
N ALA A 155 -1.60 -7.67 -6.33
CA ALA A 155 -3.01 -7.34 -6.58
C ALA A 155 -3.32 -5.96 -6.00
N PHE A 156 -4.08 -5.14 -6.72
CA PHE A 156 -4.37 -3.77 -6.30
C PHE A 156 -5.72 -3.27 -6.79
N ASN A 157 -6.28 -2.32 -6.06
CA ASN A 157 -7.43 -1.52 -6.43
C ASN A 157 -7.12 -0.03 -6.12
N ASN A 158 -8.11 0.83 -6.07
CA ASN A 158 -7.92 2.25 -5.78
C ASN A 158 -7.48 2.58 -4.33
N SER A 159 -7.48 1.63 -3.41
CA SER A 159 -7.18 1.88 -1.98
C SER A 159 -5.98 1.11 -1.45
N ALA A 160 -5.78 -0.12 -1.91
CA ALA A 160 -4.77 -1.03 -1.39
C ALA A 160 -3.98 -1.74 -2.49
N VAL A 161 -2.69 -1.90 -2.30
CA VAL A 161 -1.84 -2.83 -3.05
C VAL A 161 -1.37 -3.93 -2.11
N MET A 162 -1.50 -5.18 -2.56
CA MET A 162 -1.08 -6.38 -1.85
C MET A 162 0.02 -7.09 -2.61
N LEU A 163 1.11 -7.44 -1.92
CA LEU A 163 2.13 -8.36 -2.40
C LEU A 163 1.97 -9.69 -1.66
N ILE A 164 1.61 -10.72 -2.38
CA ILE A 164 1.24 -12.03 -1.87
C ILE A 164 2.31 -13.04 -2.26
N SER A 165 2.91 -13.72 -1.29
CA SER A 165 3.90 -14.77 -1.55
C SER A 165 3.21 -16.05 -2.01
N VAL A 166 3.46 -16.46 -3.26
CA VAL A 166 2.87 -17.65 -3.88
C VAL A 166 3.95 -18.45 -4.61
N LYS A 167 3.75 -19.77 -4.69
CA LYS A 167 4.66 -20.67 -5.40
C LYS A 167 3.90 -21.45 -6.46
N GLY A 168 4.16 -21.11 -7.72
CA GLY A 168 3.57 -21.80 -8.88
C GLY A 168 2.11 -21.43 -9.16
N THR A 169 1.66 -21.81 -10.35
CA THR A 169 0.36 -21.41 -10.93
C THR A 169 -0.83 -21.81 -10.07
N SER A 170 -0.81 -23.01 -9.47
CA SER A 170 -1.92 -23.48 -8.63
C SER A 170 -2.17 -22.61 -7.41
N GLN A 171 -1.11 -22.07 -6.78
CA GLN A 171 -1.27 -21.16 -5.65
C GLN A 171 -1.74 -19.77 -6.10
N ILE A 172 -1.31 -19.30 -7.29
CA ILE A 172 -1.78 -18.05 -7.88
C ILE A 172 -3.30 -18.08 -8.05
N GLU A 173 -3.86 -19.12 -8.66
CA GLU A 173 -5.31 -19.22 -8.88
C GLU A 173 -6.10 -19.26 -7.57
N LYS A 174 -5.64 -20.04 -6.59
CA LYS A 174 -6.25 -20.06 -5.25
C LYS A 174 -6.15 -18.73 -4.51
N ALA A 175 -5.02 -18.03 -4.63
CA ALA A 175 -4.86 -16.71 -4.05
C ALA A 175 -5.82 -15.70 -4.69
N LYS A 176 -6.02 -15.74 -6.01
CA LYS A 176 -6.94 -14.85 -6.73
C LYS A 176 -8.40 -15.01 -6.24
N GLU A 177 -8.84 -16.24 -5.95
CA GLU A 177 -10.15 -16.48 -5.34
C GLU A 177 -10.28 -15.80 -3.97
N GLY A 178 -9.23 -15.89 -3.14
CA GLY A 178 -9.20 -15.27 -1.81
C GLY A 178 -9.13 -13.75 -1.85
N ILE A 179 -8.39 -13.15 -2.79
CA ILE A 179 -8.24 -11.70 -2.93
C ILE A 179 -9.59 -11.00 -3.08
N THR A 180 -10.49 -11.57 -3.88
CA THR A 180 -11.84 -11.01 -4.06
C THR A 180 -12.59 -10.91 -2.72
N ASN A 181 -12.40 -11.87 -1.82
CA ASN A 181 -13.01 -11.86 -0.50
C ASN A 181 -12.34 -10.82 0.41
N LEU A 182 -11.00 -10.71 0.39
CA LEU A 182 -10.27 -9.70 1.16
C LEU A 182 -10.67 -8.28 0.77
N LEU A 183 -10.78 -7.99 -0.53
CA LEU A 183 -11.15 -6.67 -1.03
C LEU A 183 -12.61 -6.28 -0.76
N LYS A 184 -13.48 -7.24 -0.44
CA LYS A 184 -14.86 -7.00 -0.02
C LYS A 184 -15.03 -6.84 1.49
N GLN A 185 -13.96 -7.01 2.27
CA GLN A 185 -14.03 -6.85 3.71
C GLN A 185 -14.32 -5.39 4.08
N THR A 186 -15.06 -5.26 5.18
CA THR A 186 -15.34 -3.97 5.82
C THR A 186 -14.64 -3.90 7.16
N ALA A 187 -14.70 -2.78 7.86
CA ALA A 187 -14.16 -2.66 9.21
C ALA A 187 -14.69 -3.75 10.16
N ASP A 188 -15.94 -4.21 9.98
CA ASP A 188 -16.57 -5.18 10.89
C ASP A 188 -15.98 -6.59 10.84
N ASN A 189 -15.37 -6.99 9.74
CA ASN A 189 -14.78 -8.33 9.55
C ASN A 189 -13.28 -8.29 9.26
N SER A 190 -12.63 -7.20 9.60
CA SER A 190 -11.18 -6.97 9.49
C SER A 190 -10.57 -6.66 10.86
N ILE A 191 -9.24 -6.52 10.90
CA ILE A 191 -8.53 -6.08 12.11
C ILE A 191 -8.97 -4.69 12.57
N ALA A 192 -9.57 -3.87 11.72
CA ALA A 192 -10.04 -2.54 12.06
C ALA A 192 -11.12 -2.54 13.14
N LYS A 193 -11.83 -3.66 13.34
CA LYS A 193 -12.81 -3.84 14.44
C LYS A 193 -12.15 -4.03 15.81
N SER A 194 -10.88 -4.43 15.83
CA SER A 194 -10.17 -4.83 17.07
C SER A 194 -9.39 -3.66 17.70
N GLY A 195 -9.50 -2.46 17.15
CA GLY A 195 -8.81 -1.25 17.63
C GLY A 195 -9.66 -0.35 18.50
#